data_8429f0e10261da42a2f50eca3c18951d
#
_entry.id   8429f0e10261da42a2f50eca3c18951d
#
_cell.length_a   1.000
_cell.length_b   1.000
_cell.length_c   1.000
_cell.angle_alpha   90.00
_cell.angle_beta   90.00
_cell.angle_gamma   90.00
#
_symmetry.space_group_name_H-M   'P 1'
#
loop_
_entity.id
_entity.type
_entity.pdbx_description
1 polymer ?
#
loop_
_entity_poly.entity_id
_entity_poly.type
_entity_poly.pdbx_seq_one_letter_code
_entity_poly.pdbx_strand_id
1 'polypeptide(L)'
;RMNFKVSFYLRSNYENKEGKSPVMLRIFLGGEMANFGTTKIFVKKSLWSNATSRLRGRTAEALSVNAALDSISTTLHGIYRKYENDESLSLDLIRTVFFGKNREFTSFLPVFDKFLEDIKQRVGKTISADSLQKYSVLRRHFAEFLMYKYSRKDIGLNEFTPAVVQDFHLYMSTVAGCAYNTSVKKVKTLKTITIYAQKRGFLLHDPFVNHH
;
A
#
# COMPACT_ATOMS: atom_id res chain seq x y z
N ARG A 1 -0.64 6.13 -27.24
CA ARG A 1 -0.57 6.37 -25.78
C ARG A 1 -1.54 7.47 -25.41
N MET A 2 -2.49 7.18 -24.52
CA MET A 2 -3.38 8.21 -23.98
C MET A 2 -2.58 9.17 -23.09
N ASN A 3 -2.89 10.48 -23.20
CA ASN A 3 -2.26 11.46 -22.34
C ASN A 3 -2.78 11.30 -20.91
N PHE A 4 -1.88 11.06 -19.94
CA PHE A 4 -2.20 10.91 -18.53
C PHE A 4 -1.54 12.01 -17.70
N LYS A 5 -2.33 12.69 -16.86
CA LYS A 5 -1.82 13.78 -16.02
C LYS A 5 -2.48 13.74 -14.63
N VAL A 6 -1.65 13.83 -13.61
CA VAL A 6 -2.05 14.05 -12.21
C VAL A 6 -1.96 15.54 -11.91
N SER A 7 -3.00 16.13 -11.33
CA SER A 7 -3.06 17.55 -11.00
C SER A 7 -3.59 17.76 -9.58
N PHE A 8 -2.92 18.64 -8.83
CA PHE A 8 -3.36 19.09 -7.52
C PHE A 8 -3.83 20.54 -7.59
N TYR A 9 -4.86 20.87 -6.81
CA TYR A 9 -5.35 22.22 -6.67
C TYR A 9 -5.87 22.49 -5.25
N LEU A 10 -5.85 23.72 -4.83
CA LEU A 10 -6.33 24.12 -3.52
C LEU A 10 -7.82 24.43 -3.58
N ARG A 11 -8.62 23.85 -2.66
CA ARG A 11 -10.01 24.23 -2.47
C ARG A 11 -10.09 25.52 -1.64
N SER A 12 -9.97 26.65 -2.31
CA SER A 12 -9.80 27.97 -1.68
C SER A 12 -11.04 28.54 -1.00
N ASN A 13 -12.22 27.96 -1.25
CA ASN A 13 -13.50 28.37 -0.65
C ASN A 13 -13.81 27.64 0.68
N TYR A 14 -12.89 26.88 1.20
CA TYR A 14 -13.01 26.17 2.48
C TYR A 14 -11.71 26.30 3.27
N GLU A 15 -11.85 26.61 4.56
CA GLU A 15 -10.78 26.58 5.54
C GLU A 15 -11.23 25.82 6.79
N ASN A 16 -10.33 25.04 7.34
CA ASN A 16 -10.54 24.37 8.61
C ASN A 16 -10.31 25.34 9.79
N LYS A 17 -10.49 24.86 11.03
CA LYS A 17 -10.29 25.67 12.26
C LYS A 17 -8.87 26.25 12.41
N GLU A 18 -7.89 25.71 11.68
CA GLU A 18 -6.50 26.17 11.68
C GLU A 18 -6.19 27.15 10.54
N GLY A 19 -7.21 27.58 9.78
CA GLY A 19 -7.04 28.45 8.61
C GLY A 19 -6.34 27.77 7.42
N LYS A 20 -6.44 26.45 7.33
CA LYS A 20 -5.86 25.66 6.24
C LYS A 20 -6.95 25.14 5.30
N SER A 21 -6.64 25.10 4.02
CA SER A 21 -7.51 24.59 2.95
C SER A 21 -7.04 23.23 2.45
N PRO A 22 -7.96 22.32 2.07
CA PRO A 22 -7.58 20.99 1.57
C PRO A 22 -7.01 21.07 0.16
N VAL A 23 -5.98 20.29 -0.09
CA VAL A 23 -5.45 20.02 -1.41
C VAL A 23 -6.28 18.94 -2.08
N MET A 24 -6.79 19.22 -3.25
CA MET A 24 -7.66 18.35 -4.04
C MET A 24 -6.88 17.69 -5.18
N LEU A 25 -7.32 16.53 -5.60
CA LEU A 25 -6.72 15.71 -6.64
C LEU A 25 -7.63 15.62 -7.86
N ARG A 26 -7.08 15.87 -9.05
CA ARG A 26 -7.72 15.65 -10.36
C ARG A 26 -6.83 14.81 -11.25
N ILE A 27 -7.45 13.94 -12.03
CA ILE A 27 -6.79 13.09 -13.02
C ILE A 27 -7.34 13.39 -14.40
N PHE A 28 -6.43 13.48 -15.37
CA PHE A 28 -6.74 13.61 -16.80
C PHE A 28 -6.27 12.35 -17.50
N LEU A 29 -7.11 11.79 -18.37
CA LEU A 29 -6.82 10.62 -19.20
C LEU A 29 -7.49 10.78 -20.57
N GLY A 30 -6.70 10.82 -21.65
CA GLY A 30 -7.23 10.83 -23.01
C GLY A 30 -8.13 12.03 -23.34
N GLY A 31 -7.97 13.18 -22.65
CA GLY A 31 -8.82 14.36 -22.79
C GLY A 31 -9.99 14.44 -21.79
N GLU A 32 -10.31 13.36 -21.12
CA GLU A 32 -11.29 13.36 -20.03
C GLU A 32 -10.67 13.76 -18.70
N MET A 33 -11.48 14.30 -17.78
CA MET A 33 -11.06 14.71 -16.45
C MET A 33 -12.01 14.17 -15.39
N ALA A 34 -11.46 13.63 -14.30
CA ALA A 34 -12.21 13.27 -13.13
C ALA A 34 -11.63 13.90 -11.86
N ASN A 35 -12.51 14.35 -10.98
CA ASN A 35 -12.15 14.83 -9.66
C ASN A 35 -12.06 13.63 -8.69
N PHE A 36 -10.89 13.39 -8.11
CA PHE A 36 -10.65 12.29 -7.18
C PHE A 36 -10.87 12.68 -5.71
N GLY A 37 -11.24 13.94 -5.45
CA GLY A 37 -11.55 14.41 -4.11
C GLY A 37 -10.34 14.96 -3.37
N THR A 38 -10.43 14.96 -2.04
CA THR A 38 -9.38 15.50 -1.18
C THR A 38 -8.23 14.51 -0.98
N THR A 39 -7.00 15.04 -0.98
CA THR A 39 -5.81 14.28 -0.56
C THR A 39 -5.72 14.08 0.95
N LYS A 40 -6.61 14.72 1.73
CA LYS A 40 -6.55 14.87 3.19
C LYS A 40 -5.34 15.68 3.70
N ILE A 41 -4.61 16.34 2.81
CA ILE A 41 -3.54 17.27 3.12
C ILE A 41 -4.13 18.67 3.15
N PHE A 42 -3.87 19.43 4.24
CA PHE A 42 -4.37 20.77 4.47
C PHE A 42 -3.20 21.74 4.56
N VAL A 43 -3.28 22.85 3.85
CA VAL A 43 -2.20 23.84 3.75
C VAL A 43 -2.73 25.26 3.84
N LYS A 44 -1.89 26.21 4.28
CA LYS A 44 -2.21 27.63 4.25
C LYS A 44 -2.22 28.13 2.81
N LYS A 45 -3.27 28.87 2.40
CA LYS A 45 -3.39 29.44 1.04
C LYS A 45 -2.19 30.30 0.65
N SER A 46 -1.66 31.08 1.59
CA SER A 46 -0.52 31.99 1.37
C SER A 46 0.76 31.25 0.95
N LEU A 47 0.90 29.99 1.32
CA LEU A 47 2.06 29.15 0.99
C LEU A 47 1.88 28.33 -0.28
N TRP A 48 0.65 28.25 -0.80
CA TRP A 48 0.37 27.45 -2.01
C TRP A 48 0.76 28.18 -3.28
N SER A 49 1.40 27.44 -4.19
CA SER A 49 1.72 27.91 -5.54
C SER A 49 0.83 27.22 -6.57
N ASN A 50 -0.06 27.97 -7.21
CA ASN A 50 -0.88 27.44 -8.31
C ASN A 50 -0.05 27.04 -9.53
N ALA A 51 1.08 27.73 -9.76
CA ALA A 51 1.95 27.46 -10.90
C ALA A 51 2.64 26.08 -10.78
N THR A 52 3.10 25.72 -9.59
CA THR A 52 3.80 24.45 -9.33
C THR A 52 2.89 23.38 -8.74
N SER A 53 1.68 23.75 -8.26
CA SER A 53 0.80 22.88 -7.46
C SER A 53 1.50 22.27 -6.26
N ARG A 54 2.32 23.08 -5.56
CA ARG A 54 3.13 22.71 -4.40
C ARG A 54 3.19 23.85 -3.40
N LEU A 55 3.61 23.54 -2.16
CA LEU A 55 3.96 24.57 -1.18
C LEU A 55 5.27 25.26 -1.55
N ARG A 56 5.28 26.58 -1.37
CA ARG A 56 6.48 27.44 -1.53
C ARG A 56 7.40 27.28 -0.33
N GLY A 57 8.69 27.50 -0.57
CA GLY A 57 9.73 27.51 0.47
C GLY A 57 10.34 26.13 0.73
N ARG A 58 11.21 26.09 1.74
CA ARG A 58 11.99 24.91 2.14
C ARG A 58 11.83 24.58 3.63
N THR A 59 10.70 24.97 4.22
CA THR A 59 10.39 24.58 5.60
C THR A 59 10.15 23.07 5.68
N ALA A 60 10.32 22.48 6.87
CA ALA A 60 10.04 21.06 7.09
C ALA A 60 8.60 20.70 6.67
N GLU A 61 7.62 21.58 6.94
CA GLU A 61 6.23 21.40 6.52
C GLU A 61 6.13 21.36 4.98
N ALA A 62 6.75 22.33 4.28
CA ALA A 62 6.70 22.38 2.82
C ALA A 62 7.33 21.14 2.19
N LEU A 63 8.48 20.70 2.69
CA LEU A 63 9.16 19.48 2.21
C LEU A 63 8.31 18.23 2.44
N SER A 64 7.73 18.09 3.63
CA SER A 64 6.87 16.94 3.97
C SER A 64 5.61 16.88 3.12
N VAL A 65 4.90 18.01 2.96
CA VAL A 65 3.69 18.09 2.13
C VAL A 65 4.02 17.81 0.68
N ASN A 66 5.07 18.41 0.13
CA ASN A 66 5.44 18.22 -1.26
C ASN A 66 5.85 16.75 -1.53
N ALA A 67 6.59 16.12 -0.61
CA ALA A 67 6.93 14.71 -0.70
C ALA A 67 5.68 13.80 -0.68
N ALA A 68 4.69 14.13 0.15
CA ALA A 68 3.42 13.39 0.19
C ALA A 68 2.62 13.51 -1.14
N LEU A 69 2.58 14.72 -1.73
CA LEU A 69 1.95 14.94 -3.04
C LEU A 69 2.70 14.20 -4.15
N ASP A 70 4.03 14.17 -4.11
CA ASP A 70 4.85 13.44 -5.07
C ASP A 70 4.63 11.93 -4.95
N SER A 71 4.47 11.40 -3.74
CA SER A 71 4.13 10.00 -3.49
C SER A 71 2.77 9.63 -4.09
N ILE A 72 1.74 10.48 -3.93
CA ILE A 72 0.42 10.28 -4.55
C ILE A 72 0.56 10.26 -6.08
N SER A 73 1.30 11.20 -6.65
CA SER A 73 1.53 11.29 -8.09
C SER A 73 2.26 10.05 -8.61
N THR A 74 3.30 9.59 -7.93
CA THR A 74 4.07 8.39 -8.28
C THR A 74 3.19 7.14 -8.26
N THR A 75 2.35 6.99 -7.24
CA THR A 75 1.40 5.87 -7.13
C THR A 75 0.43 5.85 -8.32
N LEU A 76 -0.16 7.00 -8.66
CA LEU A 76 -1.10 7.12 -9.77
C LEU A 76 -0.45 6.85 -11.13
N HIS A 77 0.77 7.34 -11.35
CA HIS A 77 1.54 7.01 -12.56
C HIS A 77 1.90 5.52 -12.62
N GLY A 78 2.18 4.89 -11.49
CA GLY A 78 2.39 3.44 -11.40
C GLY A 78 1.14 2.65 -11.81
N ILE A 79 -0.03 3.07 -11.33
CA ILE A 79 -1.32 2.47 -11.73
C ILE A 79 -1.53 2.65 -13.23
N TYR A 80 -1.37 3.87 -13.77
CA TYR A 80 -1.50 4.13 -15.19
C TYR A 80 -0.59 3.22 -16.03
N ARG A 81 0.70 3.14 -15.71
CA ARG A 81 1.67 2.28 -16.43
C ARG A 81 1.28 0.81 -16.42
N LYS A 82 0.72 0.33 -15.31
CA LYS A 82 0.27 -1.07 -15.20
C LYS A 82 -0.84 -1.41 -16.18
N TYR A 83 -1.72 -0.44 -16.46
CA TYR A 83 -2.91 -0.62 -17.29
C TYR A 83 -2.86 0.13 -18.63
N GLU A 84 -1.73 0.79 -18.99
CA GLU A 84 -1.65 1.64 -20.19
C GLU A 84 -1.91 0.93 -21.51
N ASN A 85 -1.76 -0.39 -21.56
CA ASN A 85 -2.03 -1.24 -22.71
C ASN A 85 -3.27 -2.13 -22.52
N ASP A 86 -4.06 -1.90 -21.48
CA ASP A 86 -5.27 -2.66 -21.18
C ASP A 86 -6.49 -1.92 -21.76
N GLU A 87 -7.36 -2.64 -22.48
CA GLU A 87 -8.57 -2.08 -23.06
C GLU A 87 -9.55 -1.54 -22.01
N SER A 88 -9.46 -2.03 -20.76
CA SER A 88 -10.27 -1.57 -19.62
C SER A 88 -9.78 -0.26 -19.01
N LEU A 89 -8.65 0.32 -19.48
CA LEU A 89 -8.10 1.55 -18.94
C LEU A 89 -9.13 2.68 -19.00
N SER A 90 -9.49 3.21 -17.84
CA SER A 90 -10.45 4.29 -17.67
C SER A 90 -10.17 5.06 -16.40
N LEU A 91 -10.73 6.27 -16.28
CA LEU A 91 -10.65 7.05 -15.04
C LEU A 91 -11.29 6.31 -13.85
N ASP A 92 -12.36 5.53 -14.10
CA ASP A 92 -13.02 4.73 -13.07
C ASP A 92 -12.16 3.55 -12.61
N LEU A 93 -11.46 2.87 -13.53
CA LEU A 93 -10.50 1.84 -13.17
C LEU A 93 -9.37 2.41 -12.30
N ILE A 94 -8.77 3.53 -12.72
CA ILE A 94 -7.70 4.19 -11.96
C ILE A 94 -8.20 4.60 -10.58
N ARG A 95 -9.41 5.19 -10.49
CA ARG A 95 -10.04 5.56 -9.22
C ARG A 95 -10.25 4.36 -8.32
N THR A 96 -10.81 3.29 -8.86
CA THR A 96 -11.11 2.04 -8.17
C THR A 96 -9.84 1.41 -7.60
N VAL A 97 -8.77 1.32 -8.39
CA VAL A 97 -7.48 0.79 -7.95
C VAL A 97 -6.82 1.70 -6.92
N PHE A 98 -6.85 3.02 -7.15
CA PHE A 98 -6.22 3.99 -6.25
C PHE A 98 -6.87 4.04 -4.86
N PHE A 99 -8.19 4.06 -4.80
CA PHE A 99 -8.91 4.05 -3.51
C PHE A 99 -9.11 2.66 -2.94
N GLY A 100 -8.76 1.61 -3.67
CA GLY A 100 -8.90 0.22 -3.24
C GLY A 100 -10.35 -0.23 -3.04
N LYS A 101 -11.32 0.43 -3.65
CA LYS A 101 -12.75 0.12 -3.49
C LYS A 101 -13.18 -1.23 -4.10
N ASN A 102 -12.39 -1.78 -5.04
CA ASN A 102 -12.58 -3.13 -5.60
C ASN A 102 -11.45 -4.06 -5.18
N ARG A 103 -10.87 -3.87 -3.98
CA ARG A 103 -9.96 -4.88 -3.46
C ARG A 103 -10.77 -6.12 -3.11
N GLU A 104 -10.42 -7.23 -3.72
CA GLU A 104 -10.91 -8.56 -3.34
C GLU A 104 -10.66 -8.79 -1.84
N PHE A 105 -9.61 -8.18 -1.31
CA PHE A 105 -9.21 -8.27 0.09
C PHE A 105 -8.97 -6.89 0.70
N THR A 106 -9.39 -6.70 1.96
CA THR A 106 -9.14 -5.51 2.78
C THR A 106 -8.14 -5.76 3.90
N SER A 107 -7.90 -7.03 4.23
CA SER A 107 -7.01 -7.48 5.31
C SER A 107 -6.03 -8.57 4.82
N PHE A 108 -4.99 -8.83 5.60
CA PHE A 108 -3.84 -9.62 5.14
C PHE A 108 -4.04 -11.14 5.24
N LEU A 109 -4.68 -11.64 6.30
CA LEU A 109 -4.82 -13.09 6.46
C LEU A 109 -5.64 -13.76 5.34
N PRO A 110 -6.73 -13.17 4.82
CA PRO A 110 -7.42 -13.71 3.64
C PRO A 110 -6.53 -13.77 2.39
N VAL A 111 -5.63 -12.78 2.20
CA VAL A 111 -4.63 -12.82 1.11
C VAL A 111 -3.66 -13.98 1.32
N PHE A 112 -3.23 -14.21 2.55
CA PHE A 112 -2.38 -15.35 2.88
C PHE A 112 -3.11 -16.68 2.61
N ASP A 113 -4.38 -16.78 3.00
CA ASP A 113 -5.21 -17.97 2.76
C ASP A 113 -5.37 -18.22 1.25
N LYS A 114 -5.59 -17.17 0.45
CA LYS A 114 -5.63 -17.27 -1.02
C LYS A 114 -4.30 -17.77 -1.60
N PHE A 115 -3.18 -17.28 -1.09
CA PHE A 115 -1.86 -17.80 -1.47
C PHE A 115 -1.75 -19.32 -1.16
N LEU A 116 -2.20 -19.75 0.03
CA LEU A 116 -2.17 -21.16 0.41
C LEU A 116 -3.04 -22.02 -0.52
N GLU A 117 -4.22 -21.56 -0.91
CA GLU A 117 -5.08 -22.23 -1.88
C GLU A 117 -4.39 -22.38 -3.24
N ASP A 118 -3.79 -21.30 -3.75
CA ASP A 118 -3.10 -21.30 -5.05
C ASP A 118 -1.90 -22.26 -5.06
N ILE A 119 -1.10 -22.32 -3.99
CA ILE A 119 0.03 -23.24 -3.92
C ILE A 119 -0.40 -24.69 -3.66
N LYS A 120 -1.51 -24.93 -2.94
CA LYS A 120 -2.06 -26.28 -2.72
C LYS A 120 -2.37 -26.98 -4.04
N GLN A 121 -2.88 -26.26 -5.06
CA GLN A 121 -3.15 -26.80 -6.38
C GLN A 121 -1.87 -27.23 -7.14
N ARG A 122 -0.70 -26.76 -6.70
CA ARG A 122 0.61 -27.00 -7.29
C ARG A 122 1.43 -28.07 -6.57
N VAL A 123 0.92 -28.58 -5.43
CA VAL A 123 1.58 -29.65 -4.67
C VAL A 123 1.65 -30.91 -5.52
N GLY A 124 2.80 -31.56 -5.52
CA GLY A 124 3.09 -32.74 -6.35
C GLY A 124 3.47 -32.42 -7.81
N LYS A 125 3.35 -31.17 -8.25
CA LYS A 125 3.78 -30.70 -9.59
C LYS A 125 5.01 -29.83 -9.53
N THR A 126 4.91 -28.68 -8.85
CA THR A 126 5.98 -27.67 -8.77
C THR A 126 6.32 -27.26 -7.34
N ILE A 127 5.55 -27.72 -6.36
CA ILE A 127 5.71 -27.42 -4.93
C ILE A 127 5.63 -28.73 -4.14
N SER A 128 6.50 -28.88 -3.13
CA SER A 128 6.45 -30.02 -2.21
C SER A 128 5.40 -29.83 -1.12
N ALA A 129 4.89 -30.93 -0.56
CA ALA A 129 4.01 -30.91 0.60
C ALA A 129 4.66 -30.20 1.81
N ASP A 130 5.97 -30.39 2.01
CA ASP A 130 6.74 -29.71 3.08
C ASP A 130 6.73 -28.17 2.90
N SER A 131 6.79 -27.71 1.66
CA SER A 131 6.70 -26.26 1.37
C SER A 131 5.34 -25.71 1.76
N LEU A 132 4.25 -26.39 1.39
CA LEU A 132 2.89 -26.01 1.81
C LEU A 132 2.78 -25.99 3.34
N GLN A 133 3.30 -27.01 4.02
CA GLN A 133 3.31 -27.09 5.48
C GLN A 133 4.05 -25.89 6.11
N LYS A 134 5.20 -25.51 5.59
CA LYS A 134 5.97 -24.33 6.06
C LYS A 134 5.17 -23.05 5.99
N TYR A 135 4.46 -22.83 4.88
CA TYR A 135 3.61 -21.65 4.71
C TYR A 135 2.40 -21.68 5.64
N SER A 136 1.78 -22.84 5.84
CA SER A 136 0.64 -23.00 6.75
C SER A 136 1.04 -22.72 8.21
N VAL A 137 2.21 -23.19 8.64
CA VAL A 137 2.78 -22.90 9.96
C VAL A 137 3.08 -21.41 10.13
N LEU A 138 3.65 -20.77 9.09
CA LEU A 138 3.91 -19.34 9.11
C LEU A 138 2.62 -18.53 9.27
N ARG A 139 1.56 -18.90 8.53
CA ARG A 139 0.24 -18.27 8.64
C ARG A 139 -0.30 -18.31 10.06
N ARG A 140 -0.18 -19.46 10.73
CA ARG A 140 -0.58 -19.61 12.14
C ARG A 140 0.24 -18.69 13.06
N HIS A 141 1.57 -18.72 12.95
CA HIS A 141 2.44 -17.85 13.76
C HIS A 141 2.16 -16.37 13.56
N PHE A 142 1.84 -15.97 12.32
CA PHE A 142 1.50 -14.58 12.05
C PHE A 142 0.16 -14.18 12.71
N ALA A 143 -0.84 -15.05 12.67
CA ALA A 143 -2.11 -14.83 13.36
C ALA A 143 -1.93 -14.75 14.89
N GLU A 144 -1.12 -15.64 15.47
CA GLU A 144 -0.75 -15.64 16.92
C GLU A 144 -0.03 -14.34 17.30
N PHE A 145 0.89 -13.87 16.45
CA PHE A 145 1.58 -12.59 16.62
C PHE A 145 0.61 -11.41 16.63
N LEU A 146 -0.32 -11.33 15.67
CA LEU A 146 -1.31 -10.25 15.64
C LEU A 146 -2.17 -10.21 16.89
N MET A 147 -2.57 -11.37 17.39
CA MET A 147 -3.32 -11.47 18.64
C MET A 147 -2.48 -11.04 19.85
N TYR A 148 -1.22 -11.48 19.92
CA TYR A 148 -0.30 -11.14 20.99
C TYR A 148 0.04 -9.65 21.04
N LYS A 149 0.44 -9.08 19.89
CA LYS A 149 0.98 -7.71 19.83
C LYS A 149 -0.11 -6.65 19.77
N TYR A 150 -1.18 -6.90 19.01
CA TYR A 150 -2.21 -5.92 18.70
C TYR A 150 -3.60 -6.26 19.23
N SER A 151 -3.78 -7.43 19.85
CA SER A 151 -5.09 -7.96 20.30
C SER A 151 -6.12 -8.00 19.16
N ARG A 152 -5.67 -8.31 17.94
CA ARG A 152 -6.47 -8.33 16.71
C ARG A 152 -6.37 -9.68 16.02
N LYS A 153 -7.49 -10.11 15.42
CA LYS A 153 -7.54 -11.36 14.62
C LYS A 153 -6.87 -11.23 13.27
N ASP A 154 -6.76 -10.01 12.74
CA ASP A 154 -6.20 -9.71 11.42
C ASP A 154 -5.70 -8.26 11.38
N ILE A 155 -4.97 -7.89 10.31
CA ILE A 155 -4.46 -6.54 10.07
C ILE A 155 -4.89 -6.07 8.68
N GLY A 156 -5.28 -4.79 8.57
CA GLY A 156 -5.59 -4.18 7.28
C GLY A 156 -4.37 -4.16 6.34
N LEU A 157 -4.61 -4.36 5.04
CA LEU A 157 -3.52 -4.34 4.05
C LEU A 157 -2.74 -3.02 4.06
N ASN A 158 -3.42 -1.89 4.29
CA ASN A 158 -2.80 -0.58 4.40
C ASN A 158 -2.09 -0.33 5.75
N GLU A 159 -2.35 -1.15 6.75
CA GLU A 159 -1.69 -1.10 8.07
C GLU A 159 -0.45 -2.01 8.14
N PHE A 160 -0.26 -2.88 7.15
CA PHE A 160 0.88 -3.80 7.07
C PHE A 160 2.14 -3.05 6.62
N THR A 161 2.81 -2.43 7.56
CA THR A 161 3.96 -1.54 7.39
C THR A 161 5.28 -2.24 7.73
N PRO A 162 6.46 -1.66 7.42
CA PRO A 162 7.75 -2.18 7.87
C PRO A 162 7.86 -2.37 9.38
N ALA A 163 7.19 -1.53 10.18
CA ALA A 163 7.15 -1.69 11.64
C ALA A 163 6.50 -3.01 12.06
N VAL A 164 5.43 -3.43 11.37
CA VAL A 164 4.77 -4.73 11.63
C VAL A 164 5.70 -5.89 11.32
N VAL A 165 6.52 -5.80 10.25
CA VAL A 165 7.53 -6.81 9.91
C VAL A 165 8.59 -6.92 10.99
N GLN A 166 9.09 -5.79 11.49
CA GLN A 166 10.07 -5.74 12.58
C GLN A 166 9.48 -6.32 13.88
N ASP A 167 8.27 -5.95 14.24
CA ASP A 167 7.56 -6.48 15.41
C ASP A 167 7.34 -7.99 15.30
N PHE A 168 7.00 -8.49 14.12
CA PHE A 168 6.88 -9.93 13.87
C PHE A 168 8.22 -10.66 14.05
N HIS A 169 9.31 -10.09 13.51
CA HIS A 169 10.65 -10.67 13.67
C HIS A 169 11.03 -10.74 15.16
N LEU A 170 10.79 -9.67 15.92
CA LEU A 170 11.05 -9.63 17.36
C LEU A 170 10.20 -10.67 18.10
N TYR A 171 8.91 -10.75 17.79
CA TYR A 171 8.01 -11.75 18.36
C TYR A 171 8.51 -13.18 18.12
N MET A 172 8.93 -13.52 16.91
CA MET A 172 9.43 -14.86 16.57
C MET A 172 10.67 -15.23 17.37
N SER A 173 11.56 -14.29 17.63
CA SER A 173 12.81 -14.55 18.37
C SER A 173 12.64 -14.53 19.90
N THR A 174 11.74 -13.69 20.43
CA THR A 174 11.62 -13.46 21.88
C THR A 174 10.45 -14.23 22.53
N VAL A 175 9.28 -14.23 21.88
CA VAL A 175 8.05 -14.83 22.44
C VAL A 175 7.83 -16.24 21.93
N ALA A 176 7.93 -16.44 20.61
CA ALA A 176 7.77 -17.77 20.00
C ALA A 176 9.00 -18.68 20.21
N GLY A 177 10.09 -18.16 20.80
CA GLY A 177 11.27 -18.92 21.18
C GLY A 177 12.06 -19.51 20.01
N CYS A 178 11.96 -18.94 18.81
CA CYS A 178 12.69 -19.41 17.66
C CYS A 178 14.15 -18.99 17.72
N ALA A 179 15.06 -19.89 17.33
CA ALA A 179 16.45 -19.52 17.09
C ALA A 179 16.54 -18.41 16.03
N TYR A 180 17.53 -17.54 16.13
CA TYR A 180 17.71 -16.39 15.25
C TYR A 180 17.58 -16.73 13.76
N ASN A 181 18.32 -17.74 13.29
CA ASN A 181 18.26 -18.18 11.88
C ASN A 181 16.86 -18.67 11.47
N THR A 182 16.09 -19.23 12.38
CA THR A 182 14.72 -19.67 12.13
C THR A 182 13.79 -18.48 12.01
N SER A 183 13.92 -17.48 12.89
CA SER A 183 13.13 -16.25 12.80
C SER A 183 13.40 -15.48 11.50
N VAL A 184 14.65 -15.35 11.09
CA VAL A 184 15.04 -14.75 9.80
C VAL A 184 14.42 -15.50 8.62
N LYS A 185 14.46 -16.86 8.63
CA LYS A 185 13.84 -17.65 7.56
C LYS A 185 12.33 -17.43 7.49
N LYS A 186 11.64 -17.32 8.64
CA LYS A 186 10.20 -17.04 8.68
C LYS A 186 9.86 -15.65 8.13
N VAL A 187 10.64 -14.63 8.44
CA VAL A 187 10.49 -13.28 7.89
C VAL A 187 10.72 -13.27 6.37
N LYS A 188 11.74 -13.96 5.87
CA LYS A 188 11.96 -14.13 4.43
C LYS A 188 10.80 -14.87 3.74
N THR A 189 10.23 -15.86 4.40
CA THR A 189 9.05 -16.58 3.88
C THR A 189 7.82 -15.66 3.87
N LEU A 190 7.63 -14.81 4.87
CA LEU A 190 6.56 -13.79 4.89
C LEU A 190 6.70 -12.80 3.71
N LYS A 191 7.93 -12.42 3.36
CA LYS A 191 8.22 -11.59 2.17
C LYS A 191 7.69 -12.21 0.88
N THR A 192 7.74 -13.53 0.73
CA THR A 192 7.20 -14.24 -0.43
C THR A 192 5.69 -14.01 -0.57
N ILE A 193 4.95 -14.02 0.53
CA ILE A 193 3.49 -13.76 0.52
C ILE A 193 3.20 -12.30 0.17
N THR A 194 3.98 -11.34 0.68
CA THR A 194 3.79 -9.93 0.33
C THR A 194 4.11 -9.65 -1.14
N ILE A 195 5.14 -10.28 -1.71
CA ILE A 195 5.45 -10.21 -3.15
C ILE A 195 4.30 -10.79 -3.99
N TYR A 196 3.73 -11.93 -3.58
CA TYR A 196 2.54 -12.49 -4.21
C TYR A 196 1.38 -11.50 -4.17
N ALA A 197 1.10 -10.90 -3.01
CA ALA A 197 0.04 -9.91 -2.83
C ALA A 197 0.25 -8.67 -3.71
N GLN A 198 1.48 -8.19 -3.85
CA GLN A 198 1.83 -7.07 -4.72
C GLN A 198 1.64 -7.42 -6.20
N LYS A 199 2.10 -8.60 -6.65
CA LYS A 199 1.92 -9.06 -8.03
C LYS A 199 0.46 -9.24 -8.42
N ARG A 200 -0.40 -9.59 -7.48
CA ARG A 200 -1.86 -9.71 -7.66
C ARG A 200 -2.58 -8.36 -7.52
N GLY A 201 -1.89 -7.30 -7.12
CA GLY A 201 -2.49 -5.99 -6.89
C GLY A 201 -3.31 -5.90 -5.59
N PHE A 202 -3.22 -6.89 -4.70
CA PHE A 202 -3.87 -6.86 -3.39
C PHE A 202 -3.17 -5.91 -2.42
N LEU A 203 -1.84 -5.83 -2.48
CA LEU A 203 -1.00 -4.95 -1.69
C LEU A 203 -0.32 -3.93 -2.61
N LEU A 204 -0.49 -2.63 -2.33
CA LEU A 204 0.01 -1.55 -3.20
C LEU A 204 1.37 -1.00 -2.78
N HIS A 205 1.82 -1.28 -1.56
CA HIS A 205 3.11 -0.86 -1.02
C HIS A 205 3.97 -2.07 -0.64
N ASP A 206 5.27 -1.85 -0.45
CA ASP A 206 6.20 -2.88 0.02
C ASP A 206 6.43 -2.73 1.54
N PRO A 207 5.92 -3.65 2.38
CA PRO A 207 6.16 -3.63 3.81
C PRO A 207 7.58 -4.03 4.20
N PHE A 208 8.41 -4.45 3.24
CA PHE A 208 9.82 -4.81 3.43
C PHE A 208 10.80 -3.72 2.97
N VAL A 209 10.31 -2.52 2.63
CA VAL A 209 11.19 -1.37 2.38
C VAL A 209 12.11 -1.17 3.58
N ASN A 210 13.43 -1.10 3.33
CA ASN A 210 14.49 -0.97 4.34
C ASN A 210 14.63 -2.14 5.33
N HIS A 211 14.02 -3.30 5.05
CA HIS A 211 14.25 -4.52 5.81
C HIS A 211 15.31 -5.37 5.11
N HIS A 212 16.53 -5.37 5.65
CA HIS A 212 17.70 -6.13 5.16
C HIS A 212 17.88 -7.44 5.90
#